data_1bdde171a00e98c35f54aec11eaf6a3b
#
_entry.id   1bdde171a00e98c35f54aec11eaf6a3b
#
_cell.length_a   1.000
_cell.length_b   1.000
_cell.length_c   1.000
_cell.angle_alpha   90.00
_cell.angle_beta   90.00
_cell.angle_gamma   90.00
#
_symmetry.space_group_name_H-M   'P 1'
#
loop_
_entity.id
_entity.type
_entity.pdbx_description
1 polymer ?
#
loop_
_entity_poly.entity_id
_entity_poly.type
_entity_poly.pdbx_seq_one_letter_code
_entity_poly.pdbx_strand_id
1 'polypeptide(L)'
;MKNLVFLFIALAMMVSYPANSHDKSEARRARREQRREERRLERALMDSLRLAAFEQDSVNVGYGYVKRKNLVNSVSKVPMENDQNMSYNDIGEYLMGRVPGLTVIKTGTTYKYIIRGLSSINSQTDPLFIVDGVEVMDISDLNPRDVKSVEVLKDSSASIYGTRGACGVILITTRH
;
A
#
# COMPACT_ATOMS: atom_id res chain seq x y z
N MET A 1 14.42 1.12 -18.96
CA MET A 1 15.13 0.24 -18.01
C MET A 1 15.40 -1.18 -18.52
N LYS A 2 14.58 -1.75 -19.40
CA LYS A 2 14.83 -3.10 -19.99
C LYS A 2 16.11 -3.21 -20.84
N ASN A 3 16.51 -2.12 -21.51
CA ASN A 3 17.69 -2.14 -22.39
C ASN A 3 19.04 -2.08 -21.65
N LEU A 4 19.06 -1.63 -20.39
CA LEU A 4 20.29 -1.55 -19.61
C LEU A 4 20.72 -2.92 -19.08
N VAL A 5 19.74 -3.78 -18.76
CA VAL A 5 19.98 -5.15 -18.31
C VAL A 5 20.53 -6.02 -19.44
N PHE A 6 20.04 -5.83 -20.67
CA PHE A 6 20.58 -6.54 -21.86
C PHE A 6 22.01 -6.13 -22.20
N LEU A 7 22.37 -4.87 -21.97
CA LEU A 7 23.73 -4.37 -22.23
C LEU A 7 24.76 -4.99 -21.26
N PHE A 8 24.37 -5.19 -19.99
CA PHE A 8 25.23 -5.84 -19.00
C PHE A 8 25.41 -7.34 -19.26
N ILE A 9 24.39 -8.02 -19.77
CA ILE A 9 24.45 -9.43 -20.12
C ILE A 9 25.34 -9.62 -21.36
N ALA A 10 25.29 -8.71 -22.34
CA ALA A 10 26.15 -8.77 -23.54
C ALA A 10 27.62 -8.50 -23.21
N LEU A 11 27.93 -7.64 -22.25
CA LEU A 11 29.31 -7.33 -21.83
C LEU A 11 29.96 -8.49 -21.07
N ALA A 12 29.17 -9.30 -20.36
CA ALA A 12 29.65 -10.49 -19.64
C ALA A 12 30.03 -11.67 -20.58
N MET A 13 29.63 -11.62 -21.85
CA MET A 13 29.95 -12.70 -22.83
C MET A 13 31.31 -12.57 -23.51
N MET A 14 32.06 -11.47 -23.31
CA MET A 14 33.40 -11.28 -23.87
C MET A 14 34.53 -11.75 -22.93
N VAL A 15 34.35 -12.79 -22.15
CA VAL A 15 35.45 -13.41 -21.42
C VAL A 15 36.09 -14.46 -22.30
N SER A 16 37.33 -14.19 -22.68
CA SER A 16 38.27 -15.00 -23.50
C SER A 16 38.21 -16.50 -23.21
N TYR A 17 38.26 -17.29 -24.27
CA TYR A 17 38.35 -18.76 -24.24
C TYR A 17 39.68 -19.20 -23.60
N PRO A 18 39.69 -20.00 -22.55
CA PRO A 18 40.90 -20.51 -21.96
C PRO A 18 41.46 -21.73 -22.76
N ALA A 19 42.73 -21.71 -23.05
CA ALA A 19 43.40 -22.71 -23.88
C ALA A 19 43.93 -23.95 -23.10
N ASN A 20 43.80 -24.02 -21.76
CA ASN A 20 44.40 -25.07 -20.94
C ASN A 20 43.38 -25.81 -20.05
N SER A 21 43.60 -27.11 -19.78
CA SER A 21 42.64 -27.98 -19.07
C SER A 21 42.33 -27.54 -17.63
N HIS A 22 43.26 -26.90 -16.95
CA HIS A 22 43.08 -26.37 -15.59
C HIS A 22 42.09 -25.18 -15.58
N ASP A 23 42.18 -24.37 -16.61
CA ASP A 23 41.35 -23.19 -16.82
C ASP A 23 39.88 -23.56 -17.13
N LYS A 24 39.63 -24.72 -17.75
CA LYS A 24 38.28 -25.23 -18.01
C LYS A 24 37.49 -25.58 -16.74
N SER A 25 38.17 -25.99 -15.68
CA SER A 25 37.50 -26.31 -14.41
C SER A 25 37.06 -25.04 -13.65
N GLU A 26 37.90 -24.02 -13.68
CA GLU A 26 37.60 -22.73 -13.09
C GLU A 26 36.48 -21.98 -13.83
N ALA A 27 36.55 -21.99 -15.16
CA ALA A 27 35.49 -21.45 -16.00
C ALA A 27 34.13 -22.15 -15.77
N ARG A 28 34.12 -23.48 -15.54
CA ARG A 28 32.89 -24.20 -15.17
C ARG A 28 32.36 -23.81 -13.79
N ARG A 29 33.23 -23.57 -12.81
CA ARG A 29 32.87 -23.10 -11.48
C ARG A 29 32.29 -21.68 -11.54
N ALA A 30 32.96 -20.76 -12.22
CA ALA A 30 32.50 -19.39 -12.42
C ALA A 30 31.12 -19.34 -13.12
N ARG A 31 30.91 -20.15 -14.17
CA ARG A 31 29.59 -20.24 -14.82
C ARG A 31 28.50 -20.80 -13.91
N ARG A 32 28.85 -21.75 -13.02
CA ARG A 32 27.88 -22.27 -12.03
C ARG A 32 27.52 -21.21 -10.96
N GLU A 33 28.49 -20.42 -10.53
CA GLU A 33 28.28 -19.32 -9.58
C GLU A 33 27.44 -18.22 -10.20
N GLN A 34 27.75 -17.78 -11.42
CA GLN A 34 26.94 -16.82 -12.16
C GLN A 34 25.48 -17.27 -12.30
N ARG A 35 25.25 -18.53 -12.72
CA ARG A 35 23.89 -19.07 -12.82
C ARG A 35 23.17 -19.15 -11.46
N ARG A 36 23.90 -19.34 -10.35
CA ARG A 36 23.32 -19.33 -9.01
C ARG A 36 22.92 -17.92 -8.60
N GLU A 37 23.76 -16.95 -8.95
CA GLU A 37 23.53 -15.54 -8.65
C GLU A 37 22.37 -14.97 -9.48
N GLU A 38 22.32 -15.27 -10.77
CA GLU A 38 21.20 -14.96 -11.65
C GLU A 38 19.86 -15.50 -11.07
N ARG A 39 19.85 -16.77 -10.70
CA ARG A 39 18.65 -17.38 -10.10
C ARG A 39 18.27 -16.76 -8.74
N ARG A 40 19.24 -16.28 -7.97
CA ARG A 40 18.96 -15.55 -6.72
C ARG A 40 18.31 -14.20 -7.00
N LEU A 41 18.87 -13.46 -7.97
CA LEU A 41 18.34 -12.16 -8.39
C LEU A 41 16.94 -12.30 -9.00
N GLU A 42 16.72 -13.31 -9.86
CA GLU A 42 15.39 -13.60 -10.41
C GLU A 42 14.37 -13.91 -9.30
N ARG A 43 14.74 -14.73 -8.32
CA ARG A 43 13.84 -15.03 -7.18
C ARG A 43 13.54 -13.78 -6.37
N ALA A 44 14.54 -12.98 -6.03
CA ALA A 44 14.37 -11.74 -5.28
C ALA A 44 13.46 -10.76 -6.03
N LEU A 45 13.64 -10.66 -7.37
CA LEU A 45 12.76 -9.84 -8.20
C LEU A 45 11.33 -10.37 -8.24
N MET A 46 11.15 -11.68 -8.38
CA MET A 46 9.81 -12.29 -8.37
C MET A 46 9.13 -12.14 -7.03
N ASP A 47 9.86 -12.23 -5.92
CA ASP A 47 9.32 -12.04 -4.57
C ASP A 47 8.93 -10.58 -4.35
N SER A 48 9.74 -9.62 -4.82
CA SER A 48 9.38 -8.19 -4.74
C SER A 48 8.15 -7.85 -5.59
N LEU A 49 8.02 -8.43 -6.79
CA LEU A 49 6.84 -8.26 -7.64
C LEU A 49 5.58 -8.89 -7.01
N ARG A 50 5.73 -10.04 -6.34
CA ARG A 50 4.61 -10.67 -5.62
C ARG A 50 4.16 -9.84 -4.43
N LEU A 51 5.09 -9.27 -3.68
CA LEU A 51 4.78 -8.36 -2.57
C LEU A 51 4.07 -7.10 -3.07
N ALA A 52 4.58 -6.48 -4.12
CA ALA A 52 3.95 -5.31 -4.72
C ALA A 52 2.53 -5.62 -5.25
N ALA A 53 2.35 -6.77 -5.92
CA ALA A 53 1.04 -7.21 -6.37
C ALA A 53 0.09 -7.52 -5.20
N PHE A 54 0.60 -8.11 -4.10
CA PHE A 54 -0.18 -8.34 -2.90
C PHE A 54 -0.61 -7.02 -2.24
N GLU A 55 0.28 -6.04 -2.12
CA GLU A 55 -0.02 -4.72 -1.57
C GLU A 55 -1.09 -3.99 -2.40
N GLN A 56 -1.03 -4.10 -3.74
CA GLN A 56 -2.04 -3.49 -4.62
C GLN A 56 -3.42 -4.14 -4.51
N ASP A 57 -3.48 -5.47 -4.35
CA ASP A 57 -4.73 -6.23 -4.31
C ASP A 57 -5.24 -6.50 -2.89
N SER A 58 -4.49 -6.12 -1.86
CA SER A 58 -4.87 -6.28 -0.46
C SER A 58 -5.30 -4.97 0.18
N VAL A 59 -6.18 -5.11 1.17
CA VAL A 59 -6.66 -4.01 1.99
C VAL A 59 -6.31 -4.32 3.43
N ASN A 60 -5.73 -3.36 4.12
CA ASN A 60 -5.52 -3.45 5.55
C ASN A 60 -6.88 -3.31 6.24
N VAL A 61 -7.25 -4.29 7.02
CA VAL A 61 -8.51 -4.29 7.79
C VAL A 61 -8.26 -4.08 9.30
N GLY A 62 -7.08 -3.52 9.66
CA GLY A 62 -6.69 -3.23 11.04
C GLY A 62 -6.17 -4.43 11.82
N TYR A 63 -6.63 -5.64 11.50
CA TYR A 63 -6.16 -6.92 12.08
C TYR A 63 -5.31 -7.74 11.09
N GLY A 64 -5.02 -7.18 9.91
CA GLY A 64 -4.26 -7.85 8.86
C GLY A 64 -4.69 -7.41 7.46
N TYR A 65 -4.08 -8.05 6.47
CA TYR A 65 -4.37 -7.77 5.06
C TYR A 65 -5.33 -8.82 4.49
N VAL A 66 -6.40 -8.35 3.86
CA VAL A 66 -7.38 -9.22 3.18
C VAL A 66 -7.37 -8.88 1.68
N LYS A 67 -7.39 -9.90 0.84
CA LYS A 67 -7.48 -9.67 -0.60
C LYS A 67 -8.80 -8.96 -0.94
N ARG A 68 -8.72 -7.94 -1.76
CA ARG A 68 -9.88 -7.12 -2.18
C ARG A 68 -11.05 -7.95 -2.70
N LYS A 69 -10.77 -9.03 -3.44
CA LYS A 69 -11.79 -9.96 -3.95
C LYS A 69 -12.59 -10.71 -2.86
N ASN A 70 -12.03 -10.83 -1.66
CA ASN A 70 -12.67 -11.48 -0.53
C ASN A 70 -13.49 -10.50 0.33
N LEU A 71 -13.37 -9.20 0.04
CA LEU A 71 -14.19 -8.18 0.68
C LEU A 71 -15.49 -8.05 -0.13
N VAL A 72 -16.56 -8.53 0.46
CA VAL A 72 -17.90 -8.61 -0.17
C VAL A 72 -18.48 -7.24 -0.48
N ASN A 73 -17.93 -6.15 0.09
CA ASN A 73 -18.45 -4.79 -0.05
C ASN A 73 -17.39 -3.69 -0.11
N SER A 74 -17.88 -2.52 -0.46
CA SER A 74 -17.19 -1.30 -0.82
C SER A 74 -16.10 -0.86 0.16
N VAL A 75 -14.88 -1.15 -0.22
CA VAL A 75 -13.70 -0.53 0.34
C VAL A 75 -13.16 0.49 -0.67
N SER A 76 -13.04 1.73 -0.23
CA SER A 76 -12.40 2.77 -1.04
C SER A 76 -10.99 2.98 -0.52
N LYS A 77 -9.98 2.74 -1.37
CA LYS A 77 -8.57 2.99 -1.05
C LYS A 77 -8.09 4.19 -1.86
N VAL A 78 -7.49 5.14 -1.19
CA VAL A 78 -6.79 6.27 -1.80
C VAL A 78 -5.31 6.14 -1.48
N PRO A 79 -4.47 5.76 -2.46
CA PRO A 79 -3.03 5.80 -2.29
C PRO A 79 -2.56 7.24 -2.30
N MET A 80 -1.67 7.61 -1.38
CA MET A 80 -1.13 8.97 -1.27
C MET A 80 0.32 9.08 -1.81
N GLU A 81 0.79 8.07 -2.54
CA GLU A 81 2.20 7.97 -2.96
C GLU A 81 2.62 8.96 -4.05
N ASN A 82 1.69 9.47 -4.85
CA ASN A 82 2.03 10.22 -6.07
C ASN A 82 1.72 11.72 -6.01
N ASP A 83 1.20 12.24 -4.91
CA ASP A 83 0.92 13.68 -4.78
C ASP A 83 2.16 14.43 -4.26
N GLN A 84 3.19 14.54 -5.10
CA GLN A 84 4.39 15.33 -4.77
C GLN A 84 4.12 16.84 -4.56
N ASN A 85 2.93 17.30 -4.93
CA ASN A 85 2.48 18.69 -4.77
C ASN A 85 1.37 18.82 -3.71
N MET A 86 1.45 18.04 -2.63
CA MET A 86 0.45 18.19 -1.56
C MET A 86 0.57 19.55 -0.88
N SER A 87 -0.28 20.46 -1.31
CA SER A 87 -0.48 21.78 -0.71
C SER A 87 -1.47 21.74 0.47
N TYR A 88 -1.86 20.53 0.92
CA TYR A 88 -2.82 20.36 1.99
C TYR A 88 -2.12 20.30 3.34
N ASN A 89 -2.63 21.08 4.30
CA ASN A 89 -2.13 21.08 5.67
C ASN A 89 -2.89 20.09 6.54
N ASP A 90 -4.16 19.80 6.19
CA ASP A 90 -5.06 18.94 6.95
C ASP A 90 -5.47 17.71 6.17
N ILE A 91 -5.52 16.56 6.85
CA ILE A 91 -5.99 15.31 6.26
C ILE A 91 -7.47 15.39 5.83
N GLY A 92 -8.28 16.16 6.54
CA GLY A 92 -9.68 16.39 6.20
C GLY A 92 -9.84 17.11 4.87
N GLU A 93 -9.05 18.15 4.63
CA GLU A 93 -9.04 18.87 3.36
C GLU A 93 -8.60 17.96 2.21
N TYR A 94 -7.58 17.15 2.44
CA TYR A 94 -7.10 16.19 1.45
C TYR A 94 -8.17 15.15 1.06
N LEU A 95 -8.89 14.60 2.05
CA LEU A 95 -9.89 13.56 1.82
C LEU A 95 -11.18 14.08 1.19
N MET A 96 -11.42 15.40 1.26
CA MET A 96 -12.63 16.03 0.72
C MET A 96 -12.78 15.77 -0.78
N GLY A 97 -13.86 15.09 -1.17
CA GLY A 97 -14.19 14.80 -2.57
C GLY A 97 -13.31 13.72 -3.24
N ARG A 98 -12.29 13.16 -2.55
CA ARG A 98 -11.39 12.14 -3.12
C ARG A 98 -11.85 10.72 -2.87
N VAL A 99 -12.56 10.49 -1.77
CA VAL A 99 -12.98 9.15 -1.36
C VAL A 99 -14.45 8.93 -1.69
N PRO A 100 -14.79 8.04 -2.62
CA PRO A 100 -16.18 7.75 -2.94
C PRO A 100 -16.97 7.29 -1.71
N GLY A 101 -18.09 7.97 -1.42
CA GLY A 101 -18.98 7.67 -0.29
C GLY A 101 -18.47 8.11 1.09
N LEU A 102 -17.41 8.90 1.14
CA LEU A 102 -17.01 9.69 2.30
C LEU A 102 -17.39 11.16 2.04
N THR A 103 -18.18 11.74 2.93
CA THR A 103 -18.48 13.17 2.94
C THR A 103 -17.68 13.81 4.07
N VAL A 104 -16.85 14.79 3.72
CA VAL A 104 -16.10 15.57 4.70
C VAL A 104 -16.66 16.99 4.72
N ILE A 105 -17.08 17.45 5.89
CA ILE A 105 -17.65 18.77 6.11
C ILE A 105 -16.72 19.56 7.00
N LYS A 106 -16.23 20.69 6.51
CA LYS A 106 -15.43 21.63 7.30
C LYS A 106 -16.34 22.47 8.18
N THR A 107 -16.10 22.45 9.48
CA THR A 107 -16.85 23.25 10.47
C THR A 107 -15.83 24.06 11.27
N GLY A 108 -15.60 25.30 10.85
CA GLY A 108 -14.55 26.13 11.44
C GLY A 108 -13.16 25.55 11.20
N THR A 109 -12.47 25.18 12.26
CA THR A 109 -11.12 24.55 12.22
C THR A 109 -11.17 23.03 12.24
N THR A 110 -12.34 22.41 12.43
CA THR A 110 -12.49 20.95 12.54
C THR A 110 -13.19 20.39 11.31
N TYR A 111 -12.99 19.09 11.08
CA TYR A 111 -13.63 18.34 9.99
C TYR A 111 -14.57 17.28 10.57
N LYS A 112 -15.77 17.19 10.02
CA LYS A 112 -16.72 16.12 10.30
C LYS A 112 -16.71 15.12 9.14
N TYR A 113 -16.60 13.85 9.47
CA TYR A 113 -16.51 12.75 8.50
C TYR A 113 -17.81 11.96 8.56
N ILE A 114 -18.43 11.71 7.40
CA ILE A 114 -19.67 10.96 7.29
C ILE A 114 -19.52 9.94 6.16
N ILE A 115 -19.72 8.67 6.49
CA ILE A 115 -19.67 7.58 5.50
C ILE A 115 -21.10 7.22 5.12
N ARG A 116 -21.44 7.32 3.80
CA ARG A 116 -22.75 7.01 3.21
C ARG A 116 -23.97 7.74 3.81
N GLY A 117 -23.77 8.93 4.37
CA GLY A 117 -24.84 9.75 4.90
C GLY A 117 -25.23 9.42 6.33
N LEU A 118 -26.30 10.06 6.81
CA LEU A 118 -26.77 9.93 8.18
C LEU A 118 -27.49 8.60 8.36
N SER A 119 -26.79 7.59 8.83
CA SER A 119 -27.33 6.22 9.02
C SER A 119 -27.83 5.96 10.45
N SER A 120 -27.63 6.87 11.40
CA SER A 120 -27.97 6.63 12.81
C SER A 120 -29.12 7.50 13.29
N ILE A 121 -30.11 6.86 13.88
CA ILE A 121 -31.23 7.50 14.58
C ILE A 121 -30.74 8.19 15.88
N ASN A 122 -29.58 7.76 16.42
CA ASN A 122 -29.02 8.21 17.71
C ASN A 122 -27.86 9.20 17.59
N SER A 123 -27.80 10.02 16.56
CA SER A 123 -26.86 11.17 16.44
C SER A 123 -25.36 10.87 16.41
N GLN A 124 -24.90 9.66 16.65
CA GLN A 124 -23.51 9.28 16.45
C GLN A 124 -23.29 8.92 14.99
N THR A 125 -22.74 9.86 14.24
CA THR A 125 -22.46 9.72 12.80
C THR A 125 -20.97 9.65 12.51
N ASP A 126 -20.13 9.74 13.53
CA ASP A 126 -18.69 9.77 13.37
C ASP A 126 -18.17 8.35 13.12
N PRO A 127 -17.36 8.16 12.09
CA PRO A 127 -16.73 6.88 11.80
C PRO A 127 -15.66 6.56 12.85
N LEU A 128 -15.32 5.28 12.97
CA LEU A 128 -14.18 4.85 13.76
C LEU A 128 -12.88 5.16 13.01
N PHE A 129 -11.93 5.83 13.66
CA PHE A 129 -10.61 6.08 13.10
C PHE A 129 -9.58 5.09 13.64
N ILE A 130 -8.79 4.53 12.75
CA ILE A 130 -7.69 3.62 13.10
C ILE A 130 -6.45 4.06 12.36
N VAL A 131 -5.41 4.40 13.11
CA VAL A 131 -4.10 4.81 12.60
C VAL A 131 -3.08 3.73 12.95
N ASP A 132 -2.48 3.11 11.94
CA ASP A 132 -1.50 2.01 12.09
C ASP A 132 -1.96 0.88 13.02
N GLY A 133 -3.27 0.57 12.98
CA GLY A 133 -3.89 -0.45 13.81
C GLY A 133 -4.33 0.00 15.19
N VAL A 134 -4.10 1.26 15.57
CA VAL A 134 -4.51 1.84 16.84
C VAL A 134 -5.75 2.72 16.66
N GLU A 135 -6.75 2.52 17.49
CA GLU A 135 -7.95 3.36 17.53
C GLU A 135 -7.61 4.75 18.07
N VAL A 136 -8.02 5.79 17.35
CA VAL A 136 -7.88 7.20 17.73
C VAL A 136 -9.22 7.91 17.68
N MET A 137 -9.39 8.95 18.47
CA MET A 137 -10.64 9.73 18.51
C MET A 137 -10.70 10.80 17.42
N ASP A 138 -9.55 11.33 17.03
CA ASP A 138 -9.43 12.40 16.04
C ASP A 138 -8.18 12.19 15.16
N ILE A 139 -8.24 12.70 13.96
CA ILE A 139 -7.17 12.63 12.97
C ILE A 139 -6.71 14.02 12.50
N SER A 140 -7.16 15.09 13.17
CA SER A 140 -6.83 16.48 12.79
C SER A 140 -5.34 16.77 12.86
N ASP A 141 -4.61 16.11 13.76
CA ASP A 141 -3.16 16.30 13.94
C ASP A 141 -2.31 15.55 12.92
N LEU A 142 -2.94 14.72 12.07
CA LEU A 142 -2.22 13.95 11.07
C LEU A 142 -1.84 14.81 9.87
N ASN A 143 -0.55 14.91 9.61
CA ASN A 143 -0.07 15.55 8.39
C ASN A 143 -0.30 14.63 7.19
N PRO A 144 -0.98 15.12 6.12
CA PRO A 144 -1.20 14.30 4.92
C PRO A 144 0.08 13.74 4.29
N ARG A 145 1.23 14.40 4.48
CA ARG A 145 2.54 13.95 3.96
C ARG A 145 3.05 12.68 4.62
N ASP A 146 2.66 12.47 5.88
CA ASP A 146 3.09 11.30 6.65
C ASP A 146 2.17 10.10 6.40
N VAL A 147 1.09 10.28 5.63
CA VAL A 147 0.13 9.22 5.32
C VAL A 147 0.53 8.51 4.03
N LYS A 148 0.59 7.19 4.09
CA LYS A 148 0.84 6.29 2.95
C LYS A 148 -0.44 5.97 2.20
N SER A 149 -1.50 5.61 2.92
CA SER A 149 -2.81 5.29 2.34
C SER A 149 -3.94 5.50 3.33
N VAL A 150 -5.11 5.84 2.78
CA VAL A 150 -6.36 5.90 3.53
C VAL A 150 -7.33 4.90 2.92
N GLU A 151 -7.92 4.07 3.75
CA GLU A 151 -8.90 3.06 3.36
C GLU A 151 -10.19 3.29 4.15
N VAL A 152 -11.32 3.32 3.44
CA VAL A 152 -12.63 3.52 4.06
C VAL A 152 -13.45 2.25 3.95
N LEU A 153 -13.71 1.63 5.10
CA LEU A 153 -14.53 0.44 5.22
C LEU A 153 -15.98 0.86 5.45
N LYS A 154 -16.88 0.27 4.69
CA LYS A 154 -18.31 0.56 4.69
C LYS A 154 -19.10 -0.72 4.89
N ASP A 155 -20.28 -0.58 5.50
CA ASP A 155 -21.24 -1.69 5.66
C ASP A 155 -20.60 -2.96 6.28
N SER A 156 -20.73 -4.09 5.61
CA SER A 156 -20.23 -5.36 6.10
C SER A 156 -18.70 -5.42 6.26
N SER A 157 -17.95 -4.60 5.52
CA SER A 157 -16.50 -4.51 5.71
C SER A 157 -16.13 -3.88 7.05
N ALA A 158 -16.97 -2.99 7.58
CA ALA A 158 -16.80 -2.37 8.89
C ALA A 158 -17.28 -3.24 10.05
N SER A 159 -18.06 -4.30 9.76
CA SER A 159 -18.66 -5.19 10.78
C SER A 159 -17.63 -5.95 11.62
N ILE A 160 -16.40 -6.13 11.11
CA ILE A 160 -15.30 -6.72 11.89
C ILE A 160 -14.96 -5.91 13.15
N TYR A 161 -15.32 -4.62 13.16
CA TYR A 161 -15.14 -3.72 14.32
C TYR A 161 -16.37 -3.68 15.25
N GLY A 162 -17.37 -4.54 14.98
CA GLY A 162 -18.59 -4.65 15.77
C GLY A 162 -19.39 -3.36 15.78
N THR A 163 -19.99 -3.04 16.93
CA THR A 163 -20.83 -1.84 17.11
C THR A 163 -20.10 -0.53 16.89
N ARG A 164 -18.78 -0.48 17.15
CA ARG A 164 -17.96 0.71 16.93
C ARG A 164 -17.75 1.03 15.44
N GLY A 165 -17.78 0.03 14.58
CA GLY A 165 -17.71 0.17 13.14
C GLY A 165 -19.06 0.45 12.47
N ALA A 166 -20.17 0.63 13.22
CA ALA A 166 -21.51 0.78 12.68
C ALA A 166 -21.66 1.99 11.73
N CYS A 167 -20.93 3.07 11.98
CA CYS A 167 -20.91 4.28 11.15
C CYS A 167 -19.82 4.22 10.05
N GLY A 168 -19.13 3.08 9.90
CA GLY A 168 -18.00 2.89 9.03
C GLY A 168 -16.66 3.09 9.76
N VAL A 169 -15.58 2.71 9.09
CA VAL A 169 -14.22 2.79 9.64
C VAL A 169 -13.30 3.46 8.63
N ILE A 170 -12.48 4.37 9.09
CA ILE A 170 -11.41 5.01 8.31
C ILE A 170 -10.08 4.47 8.84
N LEU A 171 -9.41 3.69 8.00
CA LEU A 171 -8.08 3.15 8.28
C LEU A 171 -7.03 4.03 7.64
N ILE A 172 -6.06 4.44 8.41
CA ILE A 172 -4.94 5.27 7.97
C ILE A 172 -3.65 4.50 8.21
N THR A 173 -2.84 4.38 7.18
CA THR A 173 -1.51 3.81 7.27
C THR A 173 -0.50 4.92 7.05
N THR A 174 0.44 5.09 7.97
CA THR A 174 1.50 6.10 7.88
C THR A 174 2.75 5.57 7.16
N ARG A 175 3.63 6.48 6.80
CA ARG A 175 4.94 6.18 6.24
C ARG A 175 5.94 6.07 7.41
N HIS A 176 6.60 4.97 7.51
CA HIS A 176 7.71 4.75 8.45
C HIS A 176 9.04 4.90 7.73
#